data_f58d0f66ce8ed611ff0372cae1a71e08
#
_entry.id   f58d0f66ce8ed611ff0372cae1a71e08
#
_cell.length_a   1.000
_cell.length_b   1.000
_cell.length_c   1.000
_cell.angle_alpha   90.00
_cell.angle_beta   90.00
_cell.angle_gamma   90.00
#
_symmetry.space_group_name_H-M   'P 1'
#
loop_
_entity.id
_entity.type
_entity.pdbx_description
1 polymer ?
#
loop_
_entity_poly.entity_id
_entity_poly.type
_entity_poly.pdbx_seq_one_letter_code
_entity_poly.pdbx_strand_id
1 'polypeptide(L)'
;MINRIAQIALAILCIFPGAGHSAAPQRILSLGLCADWLIAHHADRDNVVALSQLQRRYPIDWIGPEWPVHDGSLEQIVALHPDLVLSGQYSATQIRQRLETLGVHVEVLPLPRTLQQVVEYEKQFLHALQLPETLASTVPAPMPRPARPQRLLLLGANAIGTGQGTLEHEILEHAGWTNYLTEPGYQRLDLERIASDPPDAILWAAPKHRARANQFAEHPALARAIPAERWLTSEFWRWQCPGPWTWELIGQLHQWLD
;
A
#
# COMPACT_ATOMS: atom_id res chain seq x y z
N MET A 1 -77.74 -0.67 39.62
CA MET A 1 -76.93 -1.67 38.81
C MET A 1 -76.04 -0.87 37.88
N ILE A 2 -74.80 -0.73 38.26
CA ILE A 2 -73.77 0.04 37.49
C ILE A 2 -72.74 -0.92 36.93
N ASN A 3 -72.75 -1.03 35.60
CA ASN A 3 -71.83 -1.89 34.83
C ASN A 3 -70.53 -1.14 34.71
N ARG A 4 -69.42 -1.64 35.28
CA ARG A 4 -68.04 -1.16 35.06
C ARG A 4 -67.42 -2.00 33.95
N ILE A 5 -67.23 -1.38 32.78
CA ILE A 5 -66.48 -1.94 31.69
C ILE A 5 -64.99 -1.61 31.96
N ALA A 6 -64.21 -2.64 32.24
CA ALA A 6 -62.76 -2.51 32.38
C ALA A 6 -62.12 -2.39 30.97
N GLN A 7 -61.52 -1.30 30.65
CA GLN A 7 -60.67 -1.14 29.45
C GLN A 7 -59.30 -1.68 29.73
N ILE A 8 -58.94 -2.76 29.07
CA ILE A 8 -57.56 -3.34 29.05
C ILE A 8 -56.81 -2.58 27.95
N ALA A 9 -55.91 -1.68 28.36
CA ALA A 9 -54.97 -1.05 27.43
C ALA A 9 -53.82 -2.04 27.12
N LEU A 10 -53.81 -2.53 25.89
CA LEU A 10 -52.73 -3.39 25.36
C LEU A 10 -51.57 -2.47 24.96
N ALA A 11 -50.54 -2.39 25.80
CA ALA A 11 -49.28 -1.69 25.47
C ALA A 11 -48.49 -2.52 24.46
N ILE A 12 -48.49 -2.10 23.20
CA ILE A 12 -47.63 -2.65 22.15
C ILE A 12 -46.22 -2.13 22.41
N LEU A 13 -45.36 -2.98 22.95
CA LEU A 13 -43.93 -2.71 23.11
C LEU A 13 -43.25 -2.81 21.71
N CYS A 14 -43.06 -1.67 21.05
CA CYS A 14 -42.27 -1.58 19.82
C CYS A 14 -40.82 -1.88 20.19
N ILE A 15 -40.38 -3.12 19.98
CA ILE A 15 -38.95 -3.48 19.99
C ILE A 15 -38.35 -2.88 18.72
N PHE A 16 -37.71 -1.71 18.84
CA PHE A 16 -36.83 -1.21 17.80
C PHE A 16 -35.63 -2.16 17.72
N PRO A 17 -35.36 -2.80 16.57
CA PRO A 17 -34.09 -3.49 16.41
C PRO A 17 -33.00 -2.43 16.58
N GLY A 18 -32.19 -2.55 17.62
CA GLY A 18 -31.01 -1.72 17.80
C GLY A 18 -30.17 -1.79 16.53
N ALA A 19 -29.62 -0.65 16.13
CA ALA A 19 -28.66 -0.58 15.03
C ALA A 19 -27.57 -1.64 15.29
N GLY A 20 -27.65 -2.76 14.56
CA GLY A 20 -26.70 -3.82 14.69
C GLY A 20 -25.32 -3.27 14.32
N HIS A 21 -24.44 -3.16 15.30
CA HIS A 21 -23.03 -3.05 14.99
C HIS A 21 -22.69 -4.33 14.22
N SER A 22 -22.28 -4.18 12.95
CA SER A 22 -21.71 -5.29 12.20
C SER A 22 -20.59 -5.87 13.07
N ALA A 23 -20.56 -7.18 13.27
CA ALA A 23 -19.45 -7.81 13.96
C ALA A 23 -18.15 -7.60 13.17
N ALA A 24 -17.01 -7.52 13.87
CA ALA A 24 -15.72 -7.44 13.20
C ALA A 24 -15.53 -8.62 12.24
N PRO A 25 -14.92 -8.41 11.06
CA PRO A 25 -14.76 -9.46 10.07
C PRO A 25 -13.94 -10.63 10.64
N GLN A 26 -14.41 -11.84 10.40
CA GLN A 26 -13.79 -13.08 10.90
C GLN A 26 -13.23 -13.94 9.76
N ARG A 27 -13.46 -13.54 8.52
CA ARG A 27 -13.05 -14.29 7.32
C ARG A 27 -12.50 -13.34 6.26
N ILE A 28 -11.33 -12.79 6.57
CA ILE A 28 -10.66 -11.75 5.76
C ILE A 28 -9.90 -12.43 4.63
N LEU A 29 -10.03 -11.89 3.41
CA LEU A 29 -9.32 -12.33 2.21
C LEU A 29 -8.70 -11.13 1.49
N SER A 30 -7.49 -11.33 0.96
CA SER A 30 -6.78 -10.32 0.16
C SER A 30 -6.78 -10.66 -1.33
N LEU A 31 -6.95 -9.65 -2.19
CA LEU A 31 -6.79 -9.77 -3.64
C LEU A 31 -5.52 -9.08 -4.19
N GLY A 32 -4.62 -8.66 -3.33
CA GLY A 32 -3.43 -7.94 -3.81
C GLY A 32 -2.33 -7.76 -2.79
N LEU A 33 -1.11 -7.60 -3.29
CA LEU A 33 0.13 -7.59 -2.50
C LEU A 33 0.11 -6.59 -1.34
N CYS A 34 -0.35 -5.35 -1.59
CA CYS A 34 -0.36 -4.32 -0.55
C CYS A 34 -1.38 -4.61 0.55
N ALA A 35 -2.51 -5.22 0.19
CA ALA A 35 -3.48 -5.69 1.17
C ALA A 35 -2.93 -6.89 1.97
N ASP A 36 -2.18 -7.81 1.33
CA ASP A 36 -1.51 -8.92 2.03
C ASP A 36 -0.63 -8.40 3.16
N TRP A 37 0.17 -7.36 2.88
CA TRP A 37 1.13 -6.83 3.85
C TRP A 37 0.45 -6.10 5.00
N LEU A 38 -0.58 -5.30 4.73
CA LEU A 38 -1.36 -4.65 5.78
C LEU A 38 -2.12 -5.66 6.66
N ILE A 39 -2.72 -6.69 6.04
CA ILE A 39 -3.39 -7.77 6.76
C ILE A 39 -2.39 -8.46 7.70
N ALA A 40 -1.24 -8.88 7.19
CA ALA A 40 -0.24 -9.56 7.99
C ALA A 40 0.36 -8.70 9.11
N HIS A 41 0.32 -7.37 8.96
CA HIS A 41 0.82 -6.42 9.95
C HIS A 41 -0.19 -6.11 11.06
N HIS A 42 -1.50 -6.06 10.74
CA HIS A 42 -2.52 -5.55 11.66
C HIS A 42 -3.59 -6.56 12.05
N ALA A 43 -3.90 -7.54 11.20
CA ALA A 43 -5.00 -8.46 11.45
C ALA A 43 -4.58 -9.65 12.33
N ASP A 44 -5.53 -10.15 13.12
CA ASP A 44 -5.36 -11.46 13.75
C ASP A 44 -5.37 -12.53 12.65
N ARG A 45 -4.30 -13.34 12.61
CA ARG A 45 -4.12 -14.39 11.63
C ARG A 45 -5.28 -15.38 11.58
N ASP A 46 -5.90 -15.68 12.71
CA ASP A 46 -7.00 -16.64 12.79
C ASP A 46 -8.26 -16.15 12.07
N ASN A 47 -8.36 -14.84 11.84
CA ASN A 47 -9.44 -14.22 11.05
C ASN A 47 -9.11 -14.15 9.56
N VAL A 48 -7.93 -14.60 9.10
CA VAL A 48 -7.52 -14.51 7.70
C VAL A 48 -7.68 -15.85 6.99
N VAL A 49 -8.60 -15.90 6.03
CA VAL A 49 -8.86 -17.13 5.26
C VAL A 49 -7.92 -17.34 4.10
N ALA A 50 -7.41 -16.28 3.47
CA ALA A 50 -6.33 -16.38 2.50
C ALA A 50 -5.72 -15.01 2.15
N LEU A 51 -4.43 -14.99 1.89
CA LEU A 51 -3.69 -13.94 1.22
C LEU A 51 -3.62 -14.22 -0.29
N SER A 52 -3.22 -13.22 -1.08
CA SER A 52 -3.00 -13.42 -2.51
C SER A 52 -1.73 -14.25 -2.78
N GLN A 53 -1.67 -14.93 -3.92
CA GLN A 53 -0.45 -15.67 -4.33
C GLN A 53 0.76 -14.74 -4.57
N LEU A 54 0.56 -13.42 -4.66
CA LEU A 54 1.63 -12.45 -4.92
C LEU A 54 2.63 -12.39 -3.76
N GLN A 55 2.19 -12.62 -2.52
CA GLN A 55 3.10 -12.66 -1.38
C GLN A 55 4.19 -13.75 -1.51
N ARG A 56 3.92 -14.87 -2.20
CA ARG A 56 4.95 -15.91 -2.47
C ARG A 56 5.97 -15.44 -3.50
N ARG A 57 5.56 -14.58 -4.44
CA ARG A 57 6.45 -14.01 -5.46
C ARG A 57 7.28 -12.85 -4.93
N TYR A 58 6.75 -12.14 -3.95
CA TYR A 58 7.39 -10.98 -3.31
C TYR A 58 7.37 -11.16 -1.79
N PRO A 59 8.19 -12.10 -1.28
CA PRO A 59 8.20 -12.42 0.15
C PRO A 59 8.73 -11.25 0.97
N ILE A 60 8.18 -11.12 2.17
CA ILE A 60 8.62 -10.19 3.22
C ILE A 60 8.71 -10.92 4.55
N ASP A 61 9.54 -10.41 5.47
CA ASP A 61 9.94 -11.14 6.67
C ASP A 61 8.78 -11.48 7.63
N TRP A 62 7.71 -10.68 7.65
CA TRP A 62 6.56 -10.92 8.55
C TRP A 62 5.42 -11.77 7.95
N ILE A 63 5.60 -12.30 6.73
CA ILE A 63 4.67 -13.26 6.13
C ILE A 63 5.39 -14.58 5.91
N GLY A 64 5.21 -15.51 6.85
CA GLY A 64 5.77 -16.85 6.74
C GLY A 64 4.90 -17.80 5.91
N PRO A 65 5.38 -19.04 5.69
CA PRO A 65 4.69 -20.05 4.88
C PRO A 65 3.37 -20.54 5.49
N GLU A 66 3.14 -20.28 6.78
CA GLU A 66 1.94 -20.64 7.53
C GLU A 66 0.70 -19.84 7.15
N TRP A 67 0.87 -18.69 6.45
CA TRP A 67 -0.27 -17.91 5.96
C TRP A 67 -0.97 -18.63 4.80
N PRO A 68 -2.31 -18.83 4.89
CA PRO A 68 -3.06 -19.44 3.80
C PRO A 68 -3.05 -18.54 2.56
N VAL A 69 -3.01 -19.16 1.38
CA VAL A 69 -2.93 -18.44 0.10
C VAL A 69 -3.91 -19.06 -0.88
N HIS A 70 -4.72 -18.22 -1.56
CA HIS A 70 -5.60 -18.67 -2.63
C HIS A 70 -4.88 -18.66 -3.99
N ASP A 71 -5.40 -19.43 -4.96
CA ASP A 71 -4.85 -19.57 -6.30
C ASP A 71 -5.23 -18.43 -7.27
N GLY A 72 -6.05 -17.49 -6.81
CA GLY A 72 -6.53 -16.35 -7.60
C GLY A 72 -7.80 -16.65 -8.42
N SER A 73 -8.35 -17.89 -8.37
CA SER A 73 -9.61 -18.23 -9.03
C SER A 73 -10.81 -17.71 -8.24
N LEU A 74 -11.87 -17.30 -8.95
CA LEU A 74 -13.12 -16.87 -8.33
C LEU A 74 -13.76 -18.01 -7.54
N GLU A 75 -13.68 -19.22 -8.06
CA GLU A 75 -14.24 -20.44 -7.49
C GLU A 75 -13.65 -20.71 -6.10
N GLN A 76 -12.33 -20.66 -5.95
CA GLN A 76 -11.68 -20.86 -4.66
C GLN A 76 -12.00 -19.74 -3.68
N ILE A 77 -11.98 -18.48 -4.15
CA ILE A 77 -12.29 -17.31 -3.31
C ILE A 77 -13.71 -17.43 -2.74
N VAL A 78 -14.70 -17.76 -3.57
CA VAL A 78 -16.08 -17.95 -3.13
C VAL A 78 -16.22 -19.14 -2.18
N ALA A 79 -15.53 -20.27 -2.44
CA ALA A 79 -15.53 -21.43 -1.58
C ALA A 79 -14.93 -21.19 -0.19
N LEU A 80 -14.07 -20.17 -0.05
CA LEU A 80 -13.52 -19.73 1.24
C LEU A 80 -14.54 -18.93 2.06
N HIS A 81 -15.69 -18.55 1.51
CA HIS A 81 -16.74 -17.78 2.20
C HIS A 81 -16.20 -16.56 2.97
N PRO A 82 -15.45 -15.63 2.33
CA PRO A 82 -14.97 -14.42 3.01
C PRO A 82 -16.15 -13.52 3.37
N ASP A 83 -16.07 -12.88 4.55
CA ASP A 83 -16.99 -11.82 4.95
C ASP A 83 -16.43 -10.42 4.64
N LEU A 84 -15.10 -10.32 4.45
CA LEU A 84 -14.43 -9.13 3.96
C LEU A 84 -13.34 -9.50 2.94
N VAL A 85 -13.39 -8.86 1.79
CA VAL A 85 -12.34 -8.95 0.75
C VAL A 85 -11.66 -7.59 0.61
N LEU A 86 -10.34 -7.55 0.78
CA LEU A 86 -9.53 -6.35 0.64
C LEU A 86 -8.80 -6.33 -0.71
N SER A 87 -8.85 -5.20 -1.40
CA SER A 87 -8.20 -5.03 -2.70
C SER A 87 -7.64 -3.63 -2.88
N GLY A 88 -6.54 -3.50 -3.60
CA GLY A 88 -6.07 -2.20 -4.05
C GLY A 88 -6.88 -1.67 -5.23
N GLN A 89 -6.89 -0.35 -5.42
CA GLN A 89 -7.66 0.36 -6.46
C GLN A 89 -7.48 -0.23 -7.87
N TYR A 90 -6.28 -0.65 -8.22
CA TYR A 90 -5.96 -1.18 -9.56
C TYR A 90 -5.81 -2.71 -9.60
N SER A 91 -6.10 -3.40 -8.50
CA SER A 91 -5.93 -4.84 -8.38
C SER A 91 -7.25 -5.58 -8.68
N ALA A 92 -7.14 -6.73 -9.35
CA ALA A 92 -8.20 -7.75 -9.49
C ALA A 92 -9.60 -7.22 -9.87
N THR A 93 -9.71 -6.18 -10.71
CA THR A 93 -10.97 -5.47 -11.00
C THR A 93 -12.11 -6.40 -11.42
N GLN A 94 -11.85 -7.38 -12.29
CA GLN A 94 -12.89 -8.32 -12.76
C GLN A 94 -13.37 -9.25 -11.63
N ILE A 95 -12.44 -9.72 -10.79
CA ILE A 95 -12.79 -10.59 -9.64
C ILE A 95 -13.61 -9.80 -8.62
N ARG A 96 -13.21 -8.55 -8.31
CA ARG A 96 -13.97 -7.68 -7.41
C ARG A 96 -15.42 -7.50 -7.83
N GLN A 97 -15.64 -7.12 -9.10
CA GLN A 97 -16.98 -6.93 -9.66
C GLN A 97 -17.83 -8.20 -9.57
N ARG A 98 -17.23 -9.38 -9.79
CA ARG A 98 -17.94 -10.65 -9.64
C ARG A 98 -18.30 -10.95 -8.20
N LEU A 99 -17.39 -10.72 -7.25
CA LEU A 99 -17.63 -10.90 -5.83
C LEU A 99 -18.73 -9.97 -5.30
N GLU A 100 -18.71 -8.69 -5.68
CA GLU A 100 -19.77 -7.73 -5.38
C GLU A 100 -21.14 -8.17 -5.92
N THR A 101 -21.19 -8.71 -7.15
CA THR A 101 -22.42 -9.28 -7.74
C THR A 101 -22.93 -10.48 -6.95
N LEU A 102 -22.06 -11.24 -6.31
CA LEU A 102 -22.39 -12.36 -5.44
C LEU A 102 -22.72 -11.95 -4.02
N GLY A 103 -22.74 -10.65 -3.71
CA GLY A 103 -23.04 -10.10 -2.39
C GLY A 103 -21.91 -10.17 -1.38
N VAL A 104 -20.67 -10.45 -1.83
CA VAL A 104 -19.48 -10.42 -0.97
C VAL A 104 -19.05 -8.97 -0.74
N HIS A 105 -18.78 -8.60 0.51
CA HIS A 105 -18.28 -7.28 0.85
C HIS A 105 -16.82 -7.11 0.37
N VAL A 106 -16.60 -6.15 -0.54
CA VAL A 106 -15.28 -5.82 -1.07
C VAL A 106 -14.92 -4.39 -0.69
N GLU A 107 -13.87 -4.22 0.09
CA GLU A 107 -13.28 -2.93 0.40
C GLU A 107 -12.12 -2.62 -0.54
N VAL A 108 -12.18 -1.46 -1.20
CA VAL A 108 -11.18 -1.03 -2.18
C VAL A 108 -10.35 0.10 -1.63
N LEU A 109 -9.09 -0.20 -1.33
CA LEU A 109 -8.14 0.78 -0.81
C LEU A 109 -7.58 1.64 -1.96
N PRO A 110 -7.69 2.99 -1.89
CA PRO A 110 -7.15 3.88 -2.90
C PRO A 110 -5.63 3.90 -2.86
N LEU A 111 -4.98 4.14 -4.00
CA LEU A 111 -3.52 4.28 -4.03
C LEU A 111 -3.12 5.68 -3.52
N PRO A 112 -2.36 5.79 -2.41
CA PRO A 112 -1.87 7.05 -1.91
C PRO A 112 -0.91 7.75 -2.88
N ARG A 113 -1.00 9.08 -2.95
CA ARG A 113 -0.08 9.94 -3.72
C ARG A 113 0.67 10.92 -2.83
N THR A 114 0.26 11.05 -1.58
CA THR A 114 0.88 11.92 -0.58
C THR A 114 1.11 11.15 0.72
N LEU A 115 2.02 11.63 1.55
CA LEU A 115 2.29 11.03 2.87
C LEU A 115 1.04 11.08 3.77
N GLN A 116 0.25 12.16 3.68
CA GLN A 116 -1.01 12.24 4.41
C GLN A 116 -2.00 11.16 3.93
N GLN A 117 -2.05 10.90 2.62
CA GLN A 117 -2.90 9.83 2.08
C GLN A 117 -2.42 8.42 2.48
N VAL A 118 -1.16 8.23 2.85
CA VAL A 118 -0.70 6.95 3.44
C VAL A 118 -1.38 6.72 4.79
N VAL A 119 -1.47 7.75 5.62
CA VAL A 119 -2.17 7.66 6.92
C VAL A 119 -3.67 7.39 6.72
N GLU A 120 -4.31 8.08 5.77
CA GLU A 120 -5.73 7.86 5.46
C GLU A 120 -5.98 6.44 4.90
N TYR A 121 -5.05 5.92 4.10
CA TYR A 121 -5.07 4.55 3.58
C TYR A 121 -5.01 3.51 4.72
N GLU A 122 -4.12 3.71 5.70
CA GLU A 122 -4.07 2.86 6.90
C GLU A 122 -5.36 2.95 7.72
N LYS A 123 -5.90 4.16 7.95
CA LYS A 123 -7.15 4.35 8.67
C LYS A 123 -8.32 3.66 7.98
N GLN A 124 -8.45 3.79 6.65
CA GLN A 124 -9.49 3.10 5.90
C GLN A 124 -9.36 1.58 6.04
N PHE A 125 -8.13 1.06 5.97
CA PHE A 125 -7.86 -0.35 6.20
C PHE A 125 -8.28 -0.79 7.62
N LEU A 126 -7.87 -0.06 8.66
CA LEU A 126 -8.22 -0.33 10.05
C LEU A 126 -9.74 -0.26 10.27
N HIS A 127 -10.40 0.72 9.67
CA HIS A 127 -11.86 0.85 9.71
C HIS A 127 -12.56 -0.36 9.11
N ALA A 128 -12.10 -0.85 7.97
CA ALA A 128 -12.65 -2.05 7.32
C ALA A 128 -12.53 -3.30 8.22
N LEU A 129 -11.47 -3.39 9.02
CA LEU A 129 -11.27 -4.45 10.01
C LEU A 129 -11.95 -4.18 11.35
N GLN A 130 -12.61 -3.02 11.52
CA GLN A 130 -13.15 -2.54 12.79
C GLN A 130 -12.09 -2.45 13.91
N LEU A 131 -10.86 -2.16 13.53
CA LEU A 131 -9.76 -1.89 14.46
C LEU A 131 -9.69 -0.39 14.80
N PRO A 132 -9.13 -0.03 15.98
CA PRO A 132 -8.98 1.36 16.36
C PRO A 132 -8.09 2.16 15.40
N GLU A 133 -8.53 3.32 14.93
CA GLU A 133 -7.74 4.21 14.08
C GLU A 133 -6.46 4.72 14.75
N THR A 134 -6.36 4.63 16.08
CA THR A 134 -5.14 4.97 16.84
C THR A 134 -3.96 4.07 16.53
N LEU A 135 -4.19 2.94 15.84
CA LEU A 135 -3.14 2.06 15.34
C LEU A 135 -2.50 2.59 14.04
N ALA A 136 -3.16 3.53 13.35
CA ALA A 136 -2.57 4.14 12.16
C ALA A 136 -1.36 4.99 12.51
N SER A 137 -0.41 5.00 11.60
CA SER A 137 0.76 5.86 11.66
C SER A 137 0.38 7.35 11.65
N THR A 138 1.32 8.19 12.00
CA THR A 138 1.23 9.65 11.82
C THR A 138 2.38 10.11 10.93
N VAL A 139 2.14 11.12 10.09
CA VAL A 139 3.22 11.68 9.27
C VAL A 139 4.28 12.29 10.20
N PRO A 140 5.53 11.79 10.20
CA PRO A 140 6.59 12.36 11.01
C PRO A 140 6.94 13.78 10.53
N ALA A 141 7.69 14.53 11.32
CA ALA A 141 8.24 15.79 10.85
C ALA A 141 9.23 15.57 9.69
N PRO A 142 9.29 16.48 8.69
CA PRO A 142 10.26 16.39 7.62
C PRO A 142 11.69 16.33 8.16
N MET A 143 12.53 15.51 7.53
CA MET A 143 13.95 15.43 7.88
C MET A 143 14.69 16.69 7.47
N PRO A 144 15.76 17.07 8.20
CA PRO A 144 16.60 18.22 7.85
C PRO A 144 17.14 18.11 6.43
N ARG A 145 17.18 19.22 5.70
CA ARG A 145 17.83 19.28 4.39
C ARG A 145 19.30 19.65 4.55
N PRO A 146 20.21 19.05 3.78
CA PRO A 146 21.62 19.44 3.79
C PRO A 146 21.77 20.88 3.25
N ALA A 147 22.80 21.60 3.70
CA ALA A 147 23.09 22.97 3.25
C ALA A 147 23.28 23.08 1.74
N ARG A 148 23.85 22.04 1.12
CA ARG A 148 23.90 21.86 -0.34
C ARG A 148 22.86 20.81 -0.72
N PRO A 149 21.81 21.19 -1.47
CA PRO A 149 20.81 20.24 -1.94
C PRO A 149 21.45 19.10 -2.74
N GLN A 150 21.08 17.86 -2.43
CA GLN A 150 21.50 16.68 -3.18
C GLN A 150 20.31 16.15 -3.99
N ARG A 151 20.53 15.89 -5.26
CA ARG A 151 19.50 15.43 -6.20
C ARG A 151 19.53 13.91 -6.30
N LEU A 152 18.42 13.26 -5.99
CA LEU A 152 18.24 11.81 -6.09
C LEU A 152 17.33 11.46 -7.26
N LEU A 153 17.80 10.58 -8.16
CA LEU A 153 16.97 9.95 -9.18
C LEU A 153 16.46 8.62 -8.70
N LEU A 154 15.15 8.51 -8.49
CA LEU A 154 14.49 7.22 -8.29
C LEU A 154 14.32 6.53 -9.63
N LEU A 155 15.01 5.41 -9.83
CA LEU A 155 15.02 4.62 -11.05
C LEU A 155 14.22 3.34 -10.88
N GLY A 156 13.07 3.28 -11.54
CA GLY A 156 12.24 2.08 -11.63
C GLY A 156 12.55 1.20 -12.85
N ALA A 157 11.81 0.11 -12.99
CA ALA A 157 11.87 -0.75 -14.17
C ALA A 157 11.47 0.02 -15.44
N ASN A 158 11.89 -0.48 -16.61
CA ASN A 158 11.59 0.10 -17.93
C ASN A 158 12.08 1.55 -18.13
N ALA A 159 13.11 1.97 -17.42
CA ALA A 159 13.60 3.34 -17.45
C ALA A 159 12.53 4.38 -17.05
N ILE A 160 11.72 4.04 -16.09
CA ILE A 160 10.72 4.96 -15.54
C ILE A 160 11.28 5.59 -14.27
N GLY A 161 11.22 6.91 -14.21
CA GLY A 161 11.46 7.69 -13.02
C GLY A 161 10.17 8.36 -12.53
N THR A 162 10.17 8.86 -11.31
CA THR A 162 9.01 9.49 -10.68
C THR A 162 9.29 10.95 -10.34
N GLY A 163 8.41 11.83 -10.78
CA GLY A 163 8.46 13.27 -10.56
C GLY A 163 7.38 13.78 -9.60
N GLN A 164 7.08 15.06 -9.67
CA GLN A 164 6.13 15.73 -8.78
C GLN A 164 4.73 15.10 -8.80
N GLY A 165 4.01 15.19 -7.66
CA GLY A 165 2.64 14.65 -7.53
C GLY A 165 2.56 13.14 -7.44
N THR A 166 3.67 12.47 -7.18
CA THR A 166 3.75 11.03 -6.83
C THR A 166 4.11 10.87 -5.36
N LEU A 167 3.74 9.74 -4.77
CA LEU A 167 4.11 9.42 -3.39
C LEU A 167 5.63 9.36 -3.23
N GLU A 168 6.31 8.78 -4.21
CA GLU A 168 7.76 8.65 -4.24
C GLU A 168 8.46 10.02 -4.18
N HIS A 169 7.92 11.02 -4.89
CA HIS A 169 8.43 12.38 -4.80
C HIS A 169 8.31 12.93 -3.37
N GLU A 170 7.16 12.77 -2.72
CA GLU A 170 6.98 13.23 -1.34
C GLU A 170 7.89 12.50 -0.36
N ILE A 171 8.10 11.19 -0.53
CA ILE A 171 9.04 10.40 0.27
C ILE A 171 10.46 10.98 0.16
N LEU A 172 10.95 11.24 -1.06
CA LEU A 172 12.28 11.81 -1.28
C LEU A 172 12.43 13.17 -0.62
N GLU A 173 11.49 14.09 -0.87
CA GLU A 173 11.52 15.46 -0.33
C GLU A 173 11.42 15.46 1.21
N HIS A 174 10.60 14.56 1.77
CA HIS A 174 10.47 14.42 3.22
C HIS A 174 11.72 13.86 3.89
N ALA A 175 12.47 13.02 3.18
CA ALA A 175 13.76 12.50 3.61
C ALA A 175 14.92 13.51 3.48
N GLY A 176 14.67 14.72 2.93
CA GLY A 176 15.66 15.77 2.77
C GLY A 176 16.38 15.79 1.42
N TRP A 177 16.07 14.84 0.52
CA TRP A 177 16.57 14.84 -0.86
C TRP A 177 15.80 15.83 -1.73
N THR A 178 16.42 16.28 -2.80
CA THR A 178 15.73 16.96 -3.91
C THR A 178 15.48 15.95 -5.02
N ASN A 179 14.24 15.81 -5.46
CA ASN A 179 13.94 14.91 -6.59
C ASN A 179 14.59 15.43 -7.87
N TYR A 180 15.38 14.58 -8.52
CA TYR A 180 16.04 14.92 -9.80
C TYR A 180 15.03 15.25 -10.90
N LEU A 181 13.86 14.57 -10.93
CA LEU A 181 12.78 14.82 -11.87
C LEU A 181 11.82 15.86 -11.30
N THR A 182 11.80 17.04 -11.93
CA THR A 182 10.97 18.18 -11.49
C THR A 182 9.60 18.24 -12.17
N GLU A 183 9.39 17.49 -13.25
CA GLU A 183 8.13 17.44 -13.98
C GLU A 183 7.12 16.50 -13.31
N PRO A 184 5.80 16.68 -13.52
CA PRO A 184 4.80 15.86 -12.87
C PRO A 184 4.75 14.40 -13.36
N GLY A 185 4.43 13.49 -12.44
CA GLY A 185 4.07 12.08 -12.74
C GLY A 185 5.25 11.19 -13.07
N TYR A 186 4.95 10.09 -13.73
CA TYR A 186 5.92 9.07 -14.15
C TYR A 186 6.48 9.43 -15.50
N GLN A 187 7.82 9.41 -15.63
CA GLN A 187 8.52 9.86 -16.82
C GLN A 187 9.47 8.82 -17.35
N ARG A 188 9.56 8.72 -18.66
CA ARG A 188 10.61 7.93 -19.29
C ARG A 188 11.93 8.69 -19.22
N LEU A 189 12.94 8.02 -18.69
CA LEU A 189 14.26 8.61 -18.50
C LEU A 189 15.02 8.75 -19.82
N ASP A 190 15.74 9.84 -19.96
CA ASP A 190 16.63 10.14 -21.06
C ASP A 190 18.09 10.01 -20.61
N LEU A 191 18.81 9.09 -21.24
CA LEU A 191 20.22 8.84 -20.95
C LEU A 191 21.12 10.03 -21.28
N GLU A 192 20.83 10.77 -22.34
CA GLU A 192 21.62 11.94 -22.75
C GLU A 192 21.49 13.06 -21.72
N ARG A 193 20.27 13.29 -21.24
CA ARG A 193 20.01 14.24 -20.15
C ARG A 193 20.75 13.84 -18.88
N ILE A 194 20.66 12.58 -18.46
CA ILE A 194 21.35 12.09 -17.26
C ILE A 194 22.87 12.17 -17.40
N ALA A 195 23.41 11.90 -18.58
CA ALA A 195 24.85 11.99 -18.83
C ALA A 195 25.36 13.44 -18.86
N SER A 196 24.55 14.40 -19.31
CA SER A 196 24.94 15.83 -19.40
C SER A 196 24.71 16.61 -18.09
N ASP A 197 23.72 16.23 -17.30
CA ASP A 197 23.39 16.81 -15.99
C ASP A 197 23.06 15.69 -14.99
N PRO A 198 24.08 14.98 -14.48
CA PRO A 198 23.84 13.80 -13.65
C PRO A 198 23.24 14.17 -12.28
N PRO A 199 22.36 13.32 -11.72
CA PRO A 199 21.95 13.42 -10.33
C PRO A 199 23.15 13.14 -9.39
N ASP A 200 23.07 13.59 -8.14
CA ASP A 200 24.09 13.31 -7.14
C ASP A 200 24.06 11.82 -6.71
N ALA A 201 22.91 11.16 -6.81
CA ALA A 201 22.77 9.72 -6.56
C ALA A 201 21.63 9.12 -7.38
N ILE A 202 21.69 7.80 -7.62
CA ILE A 202 20.58 7.00 -8.15
C ILE A 202 20.13 6.01 -7.09
N LEU A 203 18.82 5.90 -6.90
CA LEU A 203 18.22 4.85 -6.09
C LEU A 203 17.49 3.86 -7.00
N TRP A 204 17.93 2.61 -6.99
CA TRP A 204 17.30 1.53 -7.71
C TRP A 204 16.12 0.97 -6.92
N ALA A 205 14.91 1.13 -7.43
CA ALA A 205 13.65 0.76 -6.79
C ALA A 205 12.86 -0.29 -7.58
N ALA A 206 13.54 -1.23 -8.23
CA ALA A 206 12.90 -2.34 -8.95
C ALA A 206 13.48 -3.69 -8.50
N PRO A 207 12.75 -4.80 -8.71
CA PRO A 207 13.24 -6.12 -8.34
C PRO A 207 14.57 -6.46 -9.00
N LYS A 208 15.51 -6.99 -8.23
CA LYS A 208 16.84 -7.43 -8.71
C LYS A 208 16.71 -8.77 -9.44
N HIS A 209 16.23 -8.77 -10.67
CA HIS A 209 16.25 -9.97 -11.54
C HIS A 209 16.64 -9.59 -12.96
N ARG A 210 17.16 -10.57 -13.70
CA ARG A 210 17.52 -10.39 -15.12
C ARG A 210 16.26 -10.30 -15.98
N ALA A 211 15.72 -9.10 -16.13
CA ALA A 211 14.63 -8.79 -17.03
C ALA A 211 15.04 -7.67 -17.98
N ARG A 212 14.49 -7.67 -19.20
CA ARG A 212 14.69 -6.55 -20.14
C ARG A 212 14.28 -5.20 -19.55
N ALA A 213 13.29 -5.22 -18.67
CA ALA A 213 12.83 -4.05 -17.93
C ALA A 213 13.93 -3.36 -17.11
N ASN A 214 14.98 -4.08 -16.72
CA ASN A 214 16.06 -3.59 -15.87
C ASN A 214 17.34 -3.21 -16.65
N GLN A 215 17.40 -3.47 -17.95
CA GLN A 215 18.59 -3.21 -18.77
C GLN A 215 19.02 -1.74 -18.80
N PHE A 216 18.08 -0.82 -18.57
CA PHE A 216 18.40 0.60 -18.50
C PHE A 216 19.37 0.93 -17.36
N ALA A 217 19.18 0.33 -16.19
CA ALA A 217 20.06 0.53 -15.04
C ALA A 217 21.47 0.00 -15.26
N GLU A 218 21.64 -0.99 -16.15
CA GLU A 218 22.93 -1.60 -16.50
C GLU A 218 23.66 -0.84 -17.65
N HIS A 219 23.05 0.28 -18.15
CA HIS A 219 23.61 1.00 -19.29
C HIS A 219 24.94 1.66 -18.94
N PRO A 220 26.03 1.45 -19.74
CA PRO A 220 27.38 1.96 -19.43
C PRO A 220 27.46 3.48 -19.27
N ALA A 221 26.57 4.25 -19.91
CA ALA A 221 26.52 5.70 -19.76
C ALA A 221 26.17 6.13 -18.33
N LEU A 222 25.25 5.42 -17.67
CA LEU A 222 24.90 5.70 -16.27
C LEU A 222 26.08 5.38 -15.33
N ALA A 223 26.75 4.25 -15.53
CA ALA A 223 27.91 3.87 -14.74
C ALA A 223 29.11 4.84 -14.89
N ARG A 224 29.21 5.55 -16.04
CA ARG A 224 30.22 6.59 -16.24
C ARG A 224 29.81 7.92 -15.63
N ALA A 225 28.51 8.25 -15.66
CA ALA A 225 28.00 9.52 -15.15
C ALA A 225 27.93 9.57 -13.62
N ILE A 226 27.67 8.42 -12.99
CA ILE A 226 27.43 8.34 -11.54
C ILE A 226 28.29 7.23 -10.95
N PRO A 227 29.17 7.55 -9.99
CA PRO A 227 30.08 6.59 -9.37
C PRO A 227 29.32 5.52 -8.58
N ALA A 228 29.91 4.33 -8.44
CA ALA A 228 29.24 3.15 -7.89
C ALA A 228 28.75 3.35 -6.44
N GLU A 229 29.49 4.11 -5.64
CA GLU A 229 29.15 4.46 -4.26
C GLU A 229 27.91 5.37 -4.13
N ARG A 230 27.49 5.99 -5.22
CA ARG A 230 26.29 6.83 -5.31
C ARG A 230 25.08 6.08 -5.91
N TRP A 231 25.22 4.78 -6.09
CA TRP A 231 24.12 3.88 -6.44
C TRP A 231 23.56 3.25 -5.19
N LEU A 232 22.40 3.77 -4.75
CA LEU A 232 21.70 3.34 -3.57
C LEU A 232 20.73 2.20 -3.92
N THR A 233 20.46 1.33 -2.97
CA THR A 233 19.48 0.26 -3.15
C THR A 233 18.62 0.13 -1.92
N SER A 234 17.32 -0.02 -2.10
CA SER A 234 16.36 -0.35 -1.04
C SER A 234 15.57 -1.59 -1.42
N GLU A 235 14.86 -2.15 -0.45
CA GLU A 235 13.91 -3.21 -0.78
C GLU A 235 12.81 -2.65 -1.66
N PHE A 236 12.64 -3.29 -2.82
CA PHE A 236 11.65 -2.94 -3.83
C PHE A 236 10.22 -2.82 -3.27
N TRP A 237 9.83 -3.69 -2.35
CA TRP A 237 8.48 -3.72 -1.80
C TRP A 237 8.09 -2.45 -1.05
N ARG A 238 9.03 -1.75 -0.43
CA ARG A 238 8.79 -0.48 0.28
C ARG A 238 8.25 0.62 -0.64
N TRP A 239 8.57 0.55 -1.93
CA TRP A 239 8.11 1.49 -2.97
C TRP A 239 6.79 1.07 -3.62
N GLN A 240 6.45 -0.22 -3.58
CA GLN A 240 5.26 -0.73 -4.23
C GLN A 240 4.00 -0.54 -3.39
N CYS A 241 4.12 -0.69 -2.09
CA CYS A 241 2.99 -0.70 -1.19
C CYS A 241 3.23 0.25 -0.02
N PRO A 242 2.53 1.38 0.06
CA PRO A 242 2.59 2.27 1.19
C PRO A 242 2.01 1.63 2.46
N GLY A 243 2.50 2.04 3.61
CA GLY A 243 2.08 1.53 4.91
C GLY A 243 3.02 2.02 6.03
N PRO A 244 2.97 1.42 7.24
CA PRO A 244 3.81 1.81 8.37
C PRO A 244 5.31 1.85 8.05
N TRP A 245 5.78 0.97 7.18
CA TRP A 245 7.18 0.89 6.70
C TRP A 245 7.62 2.05 5.81
N THR A 246 6.71 2.91 5.35
CA THR A 246 7.04 4.12 4.58
C THR A 246 7.89 5.08 5.42
N TRP A 247 7.63 5.16 6.71
CA TRP A 247 8.37 6.03 7.64
C TRP A 247 9.80 5.55 7.88
N GLU A 248 10.00 4.25 7.95
CA GLU A 248 11.34 3.65 8.02
C GLU A 248 12.14 3.90 6.74
N LEU A 249 11.49 3.82 5.58
CA LEU A 249 12.12 4.14 4.29
C LEU A 249 12.60 5.60 4.25
N ILE A 250 11.80 6.55 4.74
CA ILE A 250 12.18 7.96 4.84
C ILE A 250 13.43 8.11 5.73
N GLY A 251 13.45 7.46 6.88
CA GLY A 251 14.62 7.45 7.78
C GLY A 251 15.87 6.88 7.11
N GLN A 252 15.75 5.77 6.39
CA GLN A 252 16.85 5.15 5.65
C GLN A 252 17.39 6.07 4.55
N LEU A 253 16.50 6.71 3.79
CA LEU A 253 16.90 7.66 2.73
C LEU A 253 17.65 8.85 3.31
N HIS A 254 17.23 9.36 4.48
CA HIS A 254 17.91 10.46 5.14
C HIS A 254 19.35 10.11 5.53
N GLN A 255 19.58 8.89 6.04
CA GLN A 255 20.92 8.41 6.41
C GLN A 255 21.91 8.36 5.22
N TRP A 256 21.42 8.36 3.99
CA TRP A 256 22.28 8.36 2.79
C TRP A 256 22.69 9.77 2.34
N LEU A 257 22.20 10.82 3.00
CA LEU A 257 22.61 12.20 2.73
C LEU A 257 23.99 12.54 3.34
N ASP A 258 24.40 11.80 4.37
CA ASP A 258 25.70 11.92 5.04
C ASP A 258 26.78 11.11 4.27
#